data_a770c81fa1168d7547662e6166ff0d8c
#
_entry.id   a770c81fa1168d7547662e6166ff0d8c
#
_cell.length_a   1.000
_cell.length_b   1.000
_cell.length_c   1.000
_cell.angle_alpha   90.00
_cell.angle_beta   90.00
_cell.angle_gamma   90.00
#
_symmetry.space_group_name_H-M   'P 1'
#
loop_
_entity.id
_entity.type
_entity.pdbx_description
1 polymer ?
#
loop_
_entity_poly.entity_id
_entity_poly.type
_entity_poly.pdbx_seq_one_letter_code
_entity_poly.pdbx_strand_id
1 'polypeptide(L)'
;EIIGMINDLGLQVHEAAPDADTLMLAESENSDDIALEQAAEALAAVENETGRTTDPVRMYMREMGTVDLLTREGEIEIAKRIEEGMRDLLNASVQYPKTVEYVLHYFQLVKDGEKKINDFLTGFLEEMEEVPSAGPGSQRAKEEAEAAESSDEESSSGPDMKEVQKRMTSLKRQFNKTTKVIDKKGRHSKEANAEFKKLGEIFQFLKFSPRMFEDIAAIARHGLNSIREKEKFIQTQLVKSARIPRKDFLALYPDNLTKVRWVDSLMKEKKYKKDLLEKVKQDVVIAQKDILEIENKIGLSIKEIKDINRSMSMGETKMRRAKKDMVEANLRLVISIAKKYTNRGLQFLDLIQEGNIGLMKAVDKFEYRRGYKFSTYATWWIRQAITRSIADQARTIRIPVHMIETINKLNRVSRQMMQDMGREPTPEELSKELDMPEDKVRKVLKIAKEPISTETPIGDDEDSSLGDFIEDTVIESPLENATEESLHFATDDVLASLTAREAKVLRMRFGIGMNTDHTLEEVGKQFDVTRERIRQIEAKALRKLRHPSRSSHLKSFLDE
;
A
#
# COMPACT_ATOMS: atom_id res chain seq x y z
N GLU A 1 49.60 25.11 10.28
CA GLU A 1 49.14 25.74 11.55
C GLU A 1 47.69 26.22 11.42
N ILE A 2 47.29 26.99 10.39
CA ILE A 2 45.92 27.51 10.21
C ILE A 2 44.91 26.38 10.01
N ILE A 3 45.24 25.35 9.23
CA ILE A 3 44.38 24.16 8.99
C ILE A 3 44.21 23.34 10.28
N GLY A 4 45.24 23.27 11.12
CA GLY A 4 45.15 22.64 12.44
C GLY A 4 44.18 23.34 13.38
N MET A 5 44.25 24.69 13.44
CA MET A 5 43.32 25.50 14.25
C MET A 5 41.87 25.42 13.76
N ILE A 6 41.64 25.26 12.47
CA ILE A 6 40.28 25.10 11.91
C ILE A 6 39.74 23.71 12.24
N ASN A 7 40.56 22.65 12.18
CA ASN A 7 40.16 21.29 12.60
C ASN A 7 39.89 21.21 14.13
N ASP A 8 40.65 21.95 14.95
CA ASP A 8 40.41 22.02 16.41
C ASP A 8 39.08 22.73 16.76
N LEU A 9 38.57 23.56 15.84
CA LEU A 9 37.23 24.17 15.93
C LEU A 9 36.10 23.24 15.41
N GLY A 10 36.40 21.98 15.06
CA GLY A 10 35.43 21.02 14.57
C GLY A 10 35.02 21.22 13.11
N LEU A 11 35.72 22.07 12.35
CA LEU A 11 35.47 22.30 10.93
C LEU A 11 36.44 21.47 10.09
N GLN A 12 35.94 20.55 9.30
CA GLN A 12 36.76 19.75 8.37
C GLN A 12 37.05 20.54 7.10
N VAL A 13 38.34 20.67 6.75
CA VAL A 13 38.78 21.33 5.51
C VAL A 13 39.06 20.27 4.44
N HIS A 14 38.33 20.33 3.33
CA HIS A 14 38.49 19.45 2.20
C HIS A 14 39.11 20.19 1.00
N GLU A 15 39.98 19.56 0.23
CA GLU A 15 40.60 20.12 -0.99
C GLU A 15 39.64 20.22 -2.17
N ALA A 16 38.57 19.45 -2.17
CA ALA A 16 37.47 19.52 -3.14
C ALA A 16 36.15 19.59 -2.40
N ALA A 17 35.17 20.29 -2.95
CA ALA A 17 33.82 20.35 -2.38
C ALA A 17 33.24 18.92 -2.29
N PRO A 18 32.98 18.39 -1.08
CA PRO A 18 32.41 17.07 -0.94
C PRO A 18 30.98 17.05 -1.50
N ASP A 19 30.62 15.96 -2.18
CA ASP A 19 29.25 15.76 -2.66
C ASP A 19 28.25 15.87 -1.50
N ALA A 20 27.08 16.45 -1.76
CA ALA A 20 26.04 16.65 -0.74
C ALA A 20 25.65 15.33 -0.04
N ASP A 21 25.81 14.18 -0.72
CA ASP A 21 25.58 12.86 -0.16
C ASP A 21 26.73 12.39 0.75
N THR A 22 27.98 12.80 0.47
CA THR A 22 29.13 12.54 1.36
C THR A 22 29.12 13.44 2.59
N LEU A 23 28.64 14.68 2.49
CA LEU A 23 28.40 15.54 3.66
C LEU A 23 27.29 14.99 4.56
N MET A 24 26.18 14.49 3.98
CA MET A 24 25.12 13.84 4.75
C MET A 24 25.54 12.52 5.38
N LEU A 25 26.51 11.80 4.80
CA LEU A 25 27.05 10.54 5.34
C LEU A 25 28.14 10.79 6.39
N ALA A 26 28.99 11.80 6.23
CA ALA A 26 29.98 12.18 7.24
C ALA A 26 29.33 12.77 8.50
N GLU A 27 28.23 13.51 8.36
CA GLU A 27 27.37 13.91 9.49
C GLU A 27 26.68 12.71 10.16
N SER A 28 26.45 11.58 9.46
CA SER A 28 25.77 10.43 10.03
C SER A 28 26.63 9.55 10.93
N GLU A 29 27.96 9.56 10.78
CA GLU A 29 28.86 8.73 11.60
C GLU A 29 29.13 9.29 13.01
N ASN A 30 29.08 10.61 13.18
CA ASN A 30 29.22 11.25 14.49
C ASN A 30 27.91 11.85 15.04
N SER A 31 26.85 11.93 14.21
CA SER A 31 25.62 12.63 14.56
C SER A 31 24.52 11.70 15.09
N ASP A 32 24.64 10.38 14.95
CA ASP A 32 23.57 9.51 15.42
C ASP A 32 23.47 9.49 16.95
N ASP A 33 24.60 9.50 17.64
CA ASP A 33 24.62 9.61 19.11
C ASP A 33 24.31 11.03 19.58
N ILE A 34 24.83 12.07 18.90
CA ILE A 34 24.56 13.48 19.19
C ILE A 34 23.12 13.88 18.81
N ALA A 35 22.58 13.36 17.72
CA ALA A 35 21.19 13.60 17.32
C ALA A 35 20.19 12.87 18.24
N LEU A 36 20.55 11.69 18.76
CA LEU A 36 19.80 10.98 19.79
C LEU A 36 19.85 11.73 21.13
N GLU A 37 20.98 12.29 21.49
CA GLU A 37 21.16 13.07 22.71
C GLU A 37 20.43 14.43 22.64
N GLN A 38 20.47 15.11 21.50
CA GLN A 38 19.70 16.34 21.26
C GLN A 38 18.18 16.08 21.19
N ALA A 39 17.75 14.91 20.64
CA ALA A 39 16.36 14.50 20.67
C ALA A 39 15.92 14.15 22.11
N ALA A 40 16.80 13.56 22.92
CA ALA A 40 16.56 13.29 24.33
C ALA A 40 16.50 14.58 25.15
N GLU A 41 17.38 15.59 24.90
CA GLU A 41 17.31 16.91 25.53
C GLU A 41 16.04 17.68 25.14
N ALA A 42 15.66 17.66 23.87
CA ALA A 42 14.40 18.26 23.42
C ALA A 42 13.17 17.62 24.07
N LEU A 43 13.22 16.30 24.29
CA LEU A 43 12.18 15.56 25.02
C LEU A 43 12.15 15.91 26.51
N ALA A 44 13.30 16.00 27.16
CA ALA A 44 13.41 16.40 28.56
C ALA A 44 12.92 17.83 28.80
N ALA A 45 13.15 18.76 27.84
CA ALA A 45 12.60 20.10 27.87
C ALA A 45 11.06 20.14 27.78
N VAL A 46 10.46 19.22 26.99
CA VAL A 46 9.00 19.07 26.87
C VAL A 46 8.39 18.41 28.12
N GLU A 47 9.10 17.50 28.79
CA GLU A 47 8.66 16.86 30.04
C GLU A 47 8.58 17.84 31.22
N ASN A 48 9.43 18.86 31.25
CA ASN A 48 9.47 19.84 32.33
C ASN A 48 8.40 20.94 32.26
N GLU A 49 7.65 21.05 31.15
CA GLU A 49 6.47 21.92 31.07
C GLU A 49 5.24 21.24 31.66
N THR A 50 4.98 21.46 32.94
CA THR A 50 3.80 21.03 33.68
C THR A 50 2.53 21.73 33.16
N GLY A 51 1.91 21.18 32.11
CA GLY A 51 0.62 21.60 31.58
C GLY A 51 0.01 20.52 30.69
N ARG A 52 -1.26 20.19 30.89
CA ARG A 52 -2.03 19.34 29.96
C ARG A 52 -2.16 20.08 28.64
N THR A 53 -1.21 19.89 27.74
CA THR A 53 -1.28 20.44 26.41
C THR A 53 -2.11 19.54 25.51
N THR A 54 -3.05 20.12 24.75
CA THR A 54 -3.86 19.44 23.72
C THR A 54 -3.13 19.33 22.38
N ASP A 55 -1.87 19.78 22.31
CA ASP A 55 -1.05 19.68 21.10
C ASP A 55 -0.72 18.20 20.79
N PRO A 56 -1.17 17.66 19.64
CA PRO A 56 -0.92 16.27 19.26
C PRO A 56 0.58 15.92 19.15
N VAL A 57 1.43 16.90 18.76
CA VAL A 57 2.88 16.71 18.64
C VAL A 57 3.48 16.44 20.01
N ARG A 58 3.13 17.27 21.01
CA ARG A 58 3.63 17.11 22.38
C ARG A 58 3.13 15.82 23.02
N MET A 59 1.85 15.44 22.79
CA MET A 59 1.32 14.17 23.27
C MET A 59 2.10 12.98 22.70
N TYR A 60 2.37 12.97 21.40
CA TYR A 60 3.13 11.91 20.75
C TYR A 60 4.57 11.84 21.30
N MET A 61 5.24 13.00 21.43
CA MET A 61 6.61 13.09 21.97
C MET A 61 6.69 12.55 23.40
N ARG A 62 5.71 12.84 24.23
CA ARG A 62 5.65 12.36 25.62
C ARG A 62 5.45 10.86 25.69
N GLU A 63 4.51 10.31 24.90
CA GLU A 63 4.27 8.87 24.88
C GLU A 63 5.51 8.09 24.41
N MET A 64 6.20 8.61 23.39
CA MET A 64 7.42 8.02 22.88
C MET A 64 8.59 8.12 23.87
N GLY A 65 8.62 9.18 24.72
CA GLY A 65 9.64 9.37 25.74
C GLY A 65 9.64 8.30 26.84
N THR A 66 8.54 7.58 27.01
CA THR A 66 8.39 6.53 28.06
C THR A 66 9.13 5.22 27.77
N VAL A 67 9.55 5.00 26.51
CA VAL A 67 10.22 3.76 26.10
C VAL A 67 11.73 3.92 26.15
N ASP A 68 12.43 2.99 26.81
CA ASP A 68 13.87 2.97 26.91
C ASP A 68 14.56 2.65 25.58
N LEU A 69 15.76 3.19 25.39
CA LEU A 69 16.59 2.90 24.21
C LEU A 69 17.14 1.47 24.29
N LEU A 70 17.18 0.79 23.14
CA LEU A 70 17.75 -0.55 23.05
C LEU A 70 19.28 -0.51 22.94
N THR A 71 19.93 -1.43 23.64
CA THR A 71 21.33 -1.76 23.37
C THR A 71 21.45 -2.69 22.16
N ARG A 72 22.64 -2.80 21.56
CA ARG A 72 22.88 -3.73 20.43
C ARG A 72 22.50 -5.18 20.78
N GLU A 73 22.76 -5.60 22.00
CA GLU A 73 22.39 -6.93 22.49
C GLU A 73 20.87 -7.09 22.57
N GLY A 74 20.17 -6.04 23.02
CA GLY A 74 18.71 -5.99 23.05
C GLY A 74 18.08 -6.06 21.66
N GLU A 75 18.66 -5.38 20.65
CA GLU A 75 18.22 -5.48 19.25
C GLU A 75 18.31 -6.92 18.73
N ILE A 76 19.43 -7.61 19.02
CA ILE A 76 19.65 -9.01 18.63
C ILE A 76 18.67 -9.94 19.35
N GLU A 77 18.44 -9.72 20.65
CA GLU A 77 17.51 -10.54 21.44
C GLU A 77 16.08 -10.43 20.90
N ILE A 78 15.63 -9.21 20.60
CA ILE A 78 14.30 -8.98 20.02
C ILE A 78 14.22 -9.61 18.62
N ALA A 79 15.25 -9.46 17.79
CA ALA A 79 15.30 -10.08 16.46
C ALA A 79 15.23 -11.62 16.55
N LYS A 80 15.91 -12.22 17.51
CA LYS A 80 15.81 -13.66 17.79
C LYS A 80 14.38 -14.06 18.22
N ARG A 81 13.71 -13.24 19.07
CA ARG A 81 12.30 -13.49 19.45
C ARG A 81 11.34 -13.41 18.26
N ILE A 82 11.59 -12.50 17.31
CA ILE A 82 10.80 -12.40 16.06
C ILE A 82 10.96 -13.71 15.28
N GLU A 83 12.20 -14.18 15.10
CA GLU A 83 12.51 -15.39 14.36
C GLU A 83 11.92 -16.65 15.05
N GLU A 84 12.03 -16.75 16.38
CA GLU A 84 11.41 -17.83 17.14
C GLU A 84 9.88 -17.86 16.97
N GLY A 85 9.21 -16.69 17.06
CA GLY A 85 7.78 -16.61 16.84
C GLY A 85 7.37 -17.04 15.43
N MET A 86 8.18 -16.71 14.42
CA MET A 86 7.98 -17.16 13.03
C MET A 86 8.17 -18.68 12.90
N ARG A 87 9.21 -19.25 13.52
CA ARG A 87 9.46 -20.70 13.55
C ARG A 87 8.35 -21.46 14.27
N ASP A 88 7.87 -20.94 15.41
CA ASP A 88 6.77 -21.52 16.17
C ASP A 88 5.50 -21.59 15.31
N LEU A 89 5.19 -20.51 14.58
CA LEU A 89 4.04 -20.46 13.67
C LEU A 89 4.19 -21.45 12.52
N LEU A 90 5.36 -21.50 11.86
CA LEU A 90 5.62 -22.42 10.76
C LEU A 90 5.55 -23.88 11.22
N ASN A 91 6.14 -24.22 12.37
CA ASN A 91 6.09 -25.56 12.95
C ASN A 91 4.66 -26.00 13.30
N ALA A 92 3.83 -25.07 13.82
CA ALA A 92 2.43 -25.35 14.07
C ALA A 92 1.66 -25.55 12.75
N SER A 93 1.94 -24.74 11.73
CA SER A 93 1.25 -24.80 10.43
C SER A 93 1.50 -26.09 9.66
N VAL A 94 2.67 -26.71 9.82
CA VAL A 94 3.03 -28.00 9.21
C VAL A 94 2.12 -29.14 9.67
N GLN A 95 1.58 -29.04 10.90
CA GLN A 95 0.64 -30.03 11.41
C GLN A 95 -0.72 -30.00 10.68
N TYR A 96 -1.00 -28.94 9.92
CA TYR A 96 -2.20 -28.83 9.11
C TYR A 96 -1.93 -29.33 7.67
N PRO A 97 -2.48 -30.50 7.26
CA PRO A 97 -2.08 -31.17 6.01
C PRO A 97 -2.17 -30.29 4.77
N LYS A 98 -3.24 -29.52 4.64
CA LYS A 98 -3.48 -28.64 3.48
C LYS A 98 -2.42 -27.54 3.33
N THR A 99 -1.72 -27.17 4.39
CA THR A 99 -0.65 -26.17 4.34
C THR A 99 0.51 -26.62 3.49
N VAL A 100 1.01 -27.85 3.75
CA VAL A 100 2.12 -28.40 2.98
C VAL A 100 1.73 -28.69 1.54
N GLU A 101 0.50 -29.21 1.33
CA GLU A 101 -0.05 -29.41 -0.01
C GLU A 101 -0.12 -28.10 -0.80
N TYR A 102 -0.60 -27.02 -0.19
CA TYR A 102 -0.66 -25.69 -0.80
C TYR A 102 0.73 -25.17 -1.19
N VAL A 103 1.71 -25.30 -0.30
CA VAL A 103 3.10 -24.90 -0.56
C VAL A 103 3.69 -25.69 -1.73
N LEU A 104 3.47 -27.00 -1.78
CA LEU A 104 3.93 -27.85 -2.87
C LEU A 104 3.23 -27.54 -4.20
N HIS A 105 1.94 -27.24 -4.16
CA HIS A 105 1.16 -26.83 -5.34
C HIS A 105 1.64 -25.47 -5.87
N TYR A 106 1.85 -24.48 -4.98
CA TYR A 106 2.37 -23.18 -5.36
C TYR A 106 3.77 -23.28 -6.01
N PHE A 107 4.62 -24.14 -5.44
CA PHE A 107 5.93 -24.43 -6.04
C PHE A 107 5.81 -25.05 -7.44
N GLN A 108 4.82 -25.89 -7.69
CA GLN A 108 4.56 -26.43 -9.03
C GLN A 108 4.22 -25.31 -10.02
N LEU A 109 3.35 -24.35 -9.64
CA LEU A 109 3.01 -23.18 -10.46
C LEU A 109 4.25 -22.30 -10.76
N VAL A 110 5.16 -22.17 -9.78
CA VAL A 110 6.45 -21.47 -10.00
C VAL A 110 7.34 -22.23 -10.99
N LYS A 111 7.38 -23.58 -10.92
CA LYS A 111 8.15 -24.42 -11.84
C LYS A 111 7.59 -24.37 -13.26
N ASP A 112 6.26 -24.30 -13.39
CA ASP A 112 5.57 -24.22 -14.67
C ASP A 112 5.62 -22.80 -15.28
N GLY A 113 6.23 -21.82 -14.56
CA GLY A 113 6.43 -20.45 -15.03
C GLY A 113 5.22 -19.51 -14.88
N GLU A 114 4.14 -19.97 -14.26
CA GLU A 114 2.93 -19.16 -14.05
C GLU A 114 3.10 -18.10 -12.94
N LYS A 115 4.04 -18.32 -12.00
CA LYS A 115 4.32 -17.40 -10.89
C LYS A 115 5.80 -17.14 -10.69
N LYS A 116 6.14 -15.94 -10.18
CA LYS A 116 7.53 -15.55 -9.89
C LYS A 116 8.01 -16.23 -8.61
N ILE A 117 9.30 -16.61 -8.57
CA ILE A 117 9.92 -17.25 -7.39
C ILE A 117 9.96 -16.30 -6.18
N ASN A 118 10.10 -14.99 -6.41
CA ASN A 118 10.16 -13.97 -5.37
C ASN A 118 8.83 -13.83 -4.60
N ASP A 119 7.69 -14.16 -5.24
CA ASP A 119 6.37 -14.20 -4.59
C ASP A 119 6.23 -15.43 -3.68
N PHE A 120 7.08 -16.44 -3.86
CA PHE A 120 7.06 -17.68 -3.10
C PHE A 120 8.05 -17.67 -1.93
N LEU A 121 9.33 -17.45 -2.22
CA LEU A 121 10.42 -17.49 -1.25
C LEU A 121 11.33 -16.27 -1.40
N THR A 122 11.71 -15.67 -0.26
CA THR A 122 12.69 -14.58 -0.19
C THR A 122 14.11 -15.09 0.09
N GLY A 123 14.26 -16.32 0.55
CA GLY A 123 15.56 -16.92 0.88
C GLY A 123 15.44 -18.16 1.76
N PHE A 124 16.53 -18.49 2.42
CA PHE A 124 16.61 -19.58 3.37
C PHE A 124 17.15 -19.07 4.71
N LEU A 125 16.65 -19.62 5.81
CA LEU A 125 17.17 -19.40 7.14
C LEU A 125 18.26 -20.45 7.38
N GLU A 126 19.51 -20.17 6.98
CA GLU A 126 20.63 -21.02 7.33
C GLU A 126 21.24 -20.61 8.68
N GLU A 127 21.87 -21.56 9.37
CA GLU A 127 22.83 -21.26 10.42
C GLU A 127 24.11 -20.72 9.73
N MET A 128 24.11 -19.45 9.35
CA MET A 128 25.35 -18.81 8.98
C MET A 128 26.19 -18.62 10.24
N GLU A 129 27.44 -19.07 10.21
CA GLU A 129 28.45 -18.69 11.20
C GLU A 129 28.45 -17.17 11.37
N GLU A 130 28.51 -16.70 12.61
CA GLU A 130 28.54 -15.27 12.91
C GLU A 130 29.72 -14.64 12.17
N VAL A 131 29.43 -13.88 11.12
CA VAL A 131 30.47 -13.13 10.40
C VAL A 131 30.96 -12.06 11.36
N PRO A 132 32.28 -11.96 11.62
CA PRO A 132 32.84 -10.94 12.51
C PRO A 132 32.40 -9.57 12.01
N SER A 133 31.98 -8.71 12.95
CA SER A 133 31.40 -7.38 12.67
C SER A 133 32.31 -6.60 11.73
N ALA A 134 31.84 -6.35 10.52
CA ALA A 134 32.46 -5.38 9.63
C ALA A 134 32.38 -4.00 10.29
N GLY A 135 33.53 -3.32 10.38
CA GLY A 135 33.63 -1.99 10.98
C GLY A 135 32.75 -0.97 10.23
N PRO A 136 32.43 0.17 10.86
CA PRO A 136 31.67 1.23 10.23
C PRO A 136 32.41 1.72 8.97
N GLY A 137 31.75 1.77 7.81
CA GLY A 137 32.29 2.28 6.56
C GLY A 137 32.56 1.25 5.45
N SER A 138 32.11 0.01 5.55
CA SER A 138 32.28 -0.98 4.50
C SER A 138 31.47 -0.62 3.24
N GLN A 139 32.17 -0.53 2.09
CA GLN A 139 31.57 -0.32 0.75
C GLN A 139 30.43 -1.30 0.44
N ARG A 140 30.44 -2.48 1.04
CA ARG A 140 29.35 -3.46 0.99
C ARG A 140 28.00 -2.97 1.50
N ALA A 141 27.99 -2.11 2.53
CA ALA A 141 26.74 -1.53 3.05
C ALA A 141 26.11 -0.53 2.08
N LYS A 142 26.94 0.16 1.27
CA LYS A 142 26.48 1.06 0.20
C LYS A 142 25.96 0.28 -1.00
N GLU A 143 26.68 -0.74 -1.43
CA GLU A 143 26.29 -1.61 -2.55
C GLU A 143 24.98 -2.39 -2.25
N GLU A 144 24.77 -2.80 -1.00
CA GLU A 144 23.53 -3.47 -0.59
C GLU A 144 22.34 -2.50 -0.41
N ALA A 145 22.61 -1.24 -0.06
CA ALA A 145 21.60 -0.18 -0.03
C ALA A 145 21.17 0.21 -1.45
N GLU A 146 22.11 0.34 -2.38
CA GLU A 146 21.85 0.58 -3.81
C GLU A 146 21.18 -0.63 -4.48
N ALA A 147 21.54 -1.85 -4.09
CA ALA A 147 20.86 -3.06 -4.54
C ALA A 147 19.41 -3.17 -3.99
N ALA A 148 19.12 -2.55 -2.85
CA ALA A 148 17.77 -2.45 -2.31
C ALA A 148 16.91 -1.40 -3.05
N GLU A 149 17.52 -0.36 -3.62
CA GLU A 149 16.87 0.63 -4.49
C GLU A 149 16.41 0.01 -5.82
N SER A 150 17.25 -0.86 -6.40
CA SER A 150 16.91 -1.59 -7.63
C SER A 150 15.91 -2.74 -7.42
N SER A 151 15.54 -3.09 -6.20
CA SER A 151 14.62 -4.21 -5.92
C SER A 151 13.13 -3.85 -5.99
N ASP A 152 12.76 -2.58 -6.13
CA ASP A 152 11.40 -2.18 -6.55
C ASP A 152 11.22 -2.24 -8.08
N GLU A 153 12.33 -2.30 -8.85
CA GLU A 153 12.35 -2.60 -10.28
C GLU A 153 13.13 -3.90 -10.52
N GLU A 154 12.41 -5.00 -10.72
CA GLU A 154 12.79 -6.25 -11.40
C GLU A 154 14.27 -6.71 -11.36
N SER A 155 14.95 -6.71 -10.24
CA SER A 155 16.21 -7.43 -10.15
C SER A 155 15.96 -8.91 -9.87
N SER A 156 16.29 -9.75 -10.84
CA SER A 156 16.15 -11.20 -10.91
C SER A 156 17.03 -12.01 -9.94
N SER A 157 17.40 -11.49 -8.79
CA SER A 157 18.17 -12.24 -7.77
C SER A 157 17.28 -12.87 -6.71
N GLY A 158 16.31 -13.67 -7.15
CA GLY A 158 15.63 -14.62 -6.27
C GLY A 158 16.60 -15.74 -5.84
N PRO A 159 16.23 -16.54 -4.81
CA PRO A 159 17.02 -17.68 -4.39
C PRO A 159 17.28 -18.63 -5.56
N ASP A 160 18.46 -19.26 -5.59
CA ASP A 160 18.84 -20.17 -6.70
C ASP A 160 17.77 -21.25 -6.89
N MET A 161 17.16 -21.29 -8.09
CA MET A 161 16.09 -22.22 -8.43
C MET A 161 16.52 -23.69 -8.20
N LYS A 162 17.78 -24.02 -8.40
CA LYS A 162 18.30 -25.38 -8.19
C LYS A 162 18.27 -25.77 -6.72
N GLU A 163 18.62 -24.83 -5.83
CA GLU A 163 18.60 -25.07 -4.39
C GLU A 163 17.17 -25.15 -3.87
N VAL A 164 16.28 -24.25 -4.30
CA VAL A 164 14.85 -24.31 -4.00
C VAL A 164 14.27 -25.66 -4.42
N GLN A 165 14.55 -26.12 -5.64
CA GLN A 165 14.08 -27.40 -6.15
C GLN A 165 14.58 -28.59 -5.29
N LYS A 166 15.84 -28.57 -4.86
CA LYS A 166 16.43 -29.59 -4.00
C LYS A 166 15.71 -29.66 -2.65
N ARG A 167 15.50 -28.49 -2.00
CA ARG A 167 14.83 -28.40 -0.69
C ARG A 167 13.34 -28.76 -0.77
N MET A 168 12.65 -28.30 -1.82
CA MET A 168 11.24 -28.65 -2.05
C MET A 168 11.04 -30.13 -2.39
N THR A 169 11.99 -30.75 -3.10
CA THR A 169 11.99 -32.22 -3.31
C THR A 169 12.17 -32.98 -2.01
N SER A 170 13.05 -32.50 -1.12
CA SER A 170 13.23 -33.06 0.21
C SER A 170 11.96 -32.93 1.07
N LEU A 171 11.33 -31.75 1.06
CA LEU A 171 10.06 -31.49 1.73
C LEU A 171 8.96 -32.45 1.23
N LYS A 172 8.81 -32.60 -0.08
CA LYS A 172 7.83 -33.51 -0.69
C LYS A 172 8.07 -34.96 -0.30
N ARG A 173 9.34 -35.39 -0.26
CA ARG A 173 9.71 -36.75 0.16
C ARG A 173 9.34 -36.99 1.63
N GLN A 174 9.68 -36.03 2.51
CA GLN A 174 9.36 -36.11 3.92
C GLN A 174 7.85 -36.07 4.18
N PHE A 175 7.12 -35.21 3.48
CA PHE A 175 5.66 -35.13 3.56
C PHE A 175 4.99 -36.46 3.17
N ASN A 176 5.38 -37.06 2.04
CA ASN A 176 4.86 -38.36 1.63
C ASN A 176 5.18 -39.47 2.61
N LYS A 177 6.34 -39.39 3.29
CA LYS A 177 6.72 -40.36 4.36
C LYS A 177 5.85 -40.17 5.60
N THR A 178 5.64 -38.93 6.00
CA THR A 178 4.80 -38.58 7.16
C THR A 178 3.34 -39.03 6.91
N THR A 179 2.79 -38.78 5.74
CA THR A 179 1.43 -39.20 5.35
C THR A 179 1.30 -40.74 5.43
N LYS A 180 2.25 -41.48 4.88
CA LYS A 180 2.26 -42.98 4.95
C LYS A 180 2.33 -43.52 6.39
N VAL A 181 3.05 -42.84 7.29
CA VAL A 181 3.13 -43.23 8.70
C VAL A 181 1.81 -42.94 9.41
N ILE A 182 1.17 -41.81 9.10
CA ILE A 182 -0.14 -41.44 9.64
C ILE A 182 -1.20 -42.45 9.22
N ASP A 183 -1.23 -42.85 7.95
CA ASP A 183 -2.21 -43.81 7.41
C ASP A 183 -2.05 -45.20 8.04
N LYS A 184 -0.79 -45.60 8.38
CA LYS A 184 -0.49 -46.94 8.97
C LYS A 184 -0.67 -47.02 10.48
N LYS A 185 -0.23 -45.96 11.21
CA LYS A 185 -0.09 -46.02 12.69
C LYS A 185 -0.98 -45.04 13.42
N GLY A 186 -1.72 -44.21 12.68
CA GLY A 186 -2.53 -43.11 13.20
C GLY A 186 -1.68 -41.88 13.57
N ARG A 187 -2.36 -40.75 13.60
CA ARG A 187 -1.73 -39.43 13.78
C ARG A 187 -1.08 -39.23 15.17
N HIS A 188 -1.68 -39.76 16.22
CA HIS A 188 -1.19 -39.63 17.61
C HIS A 188 -0.06 -40.55 17.99
N SER A 189 0.46 -41.37 17.08
CA SER A 189 1.55 -42.28 17.38
C SER A 189 2.86 -41.50 17.63
N LYS A 190 3.71 -42.05 18.52
CA LYS A 190 5.03 -41.46 18.82
C LYS A 190 5.88 -41.28 17.55
N GLU A 191 5.72 -42.20 16.58
CA GLU A 191 6.46 -42.20 15.33
C GLU A 191 5.93 -41.11 14.39
N ALA A 192 4.60 -40.91 14.31
CA ALA A 192 4.03 -39.82 13.55
C ALA A 192 4.49 -38.45 14.09
N ASN A 193 4.51 -38.27 15.40
CA ASN A 193 5.02 -37.05 16.04
C ASN A 193 6.51 -36.81 15.75
N ALA A 194 7.33 -37.87 15.69
CA ALA A 194 8.74 -37.73 15.30
C ALA A 194 8.90 -37.31 13.82
N GLU A 195 8.08 -37.86 12.91
CA GLU A 195 8.12 -37.46 11.51
C GLU A 195 7.56 -36.05 11.28
N PHE A 196 6.55 -35.59 12.06
CA PHE A 196 6.09 -34.19 12.05
C PHE A 196 7.18 -33.22 12.50
N LYS A 197 7.98 -33.58 13.54
CA LYS A 197 9.11 -32.75 13.95
C LYS A 197 10.14 -32.60 12.84
N LYS A 198 10.51 -33.70 12.17
CA LYS A 198 11.43 -33.66 11.03
C LYS A 198 10.89 -32.84 9.87
N LEU A 199 9.59 -32.93 9.62
CA LEU A 199 8.92 -32.13 8.59
C LEU A 199 8.95 -30.63 8.97
N GLY A 200 8.72 -30.30 10.24
CA GLY A 200 8.83 -28.95 10.79
C GLY A 200 10.25 -28.39 10.68
N GLU A 201 11.27 -29.20 10.99
CA GLU A 201 12.68 -28.81 10.84
C GLU A 201 13.02 -28.42 9.41
N ILE A 202 12.53 -29.13 8.40
CA ILE A 202 12.76 -28.77 7.00
C ILE A 202 11.97 -27.50 6.64
N PHE A 203 10.75 -27.36 7.13
CA PHE A 203 9.84 -26.26 6.79
C PHE A 203 10.26 -24.93 7.42
N GLN A 204 10.79 -24.94 8.64
CA GLN A 204 11.24 -23.75 9.36
C GLN A 204 12.43 -23.03 8.70
N PHE A 205 13.22 -23.75 7.86
CA PHE A 205 14.33 -23.13 7.14
C PHE A 205 13.91 -22.38 5.87
N LEU A 206 12.64 -22.46 5.47
CA LEU A 206 12.11 -21.74 4.32
C LEU A 206 11.68 -20.33 4.72
N LYS A 207 12.32 -19.31 4.18
CA LYS A 207 11.92 -17.92 4.38
C LYS A 207 10.90 -17.55 3.31
N PHE A 208 9.63 -17.76 3.63
CA PHE A 208 8.52 -17.41 2.72
C PHE A 208 8.39 -15.91 2.52
N SER A 209 7.86 -15.50 1.35
CA SER A 209 7.46 -14.12 1.14
C SER A 209 6.36 -13.71 2.14
N PRO A 210 6.23 -12.43 2.50
CA PRO A 210 5.18 -11.97 3.43
C PRO A 210 3.79 -12.41 2.99
N ARG A 211 3.49 -12.35 1.70
CA ARG A 211 2.21 -12.77 1.12
C ARG A 211 1.96 -14.26 1.31
N MET A 212 2.96 -15.08 0.98
CA MET A 212 2.85 -16.53 1.14
C MET A 212 2.71 -16.95 2.61
N PHE A 213 3.37 -16.22 3.52
CA PHE A 213 3.27 -16.43 4.96
C PHE A 213 1.84 -16.13 5.48
N GLU A 214 1.21 -15.07 4.99
CA GLU A 214 -0.19 -14.75 5.28
C GLU A 214 -1.15 -15.80 4.73
N ASP A 215 -0.94 -16.27 3.49
CA ASP A 215 -1.74 -17.33 2.88
C ASP A 215 -1.68 -18.62 3.70
N ILE A 216 -0.47 -19.03 4.14
CA ILE A 216 -0.27 -20.19 5.00
C ILE A 216 -1.08 -20.06 6.32
N ALA A 217 -1.01 -18.90 6.96
CA ALA A 217 -1.76 -18.63 8.17
C ALA A 217 -3.29 -18.59 7.92
N ALA A 218 -3.71 -18.05 6.79
CA ALA A 218 -5.11 -17.93 6.40
C ALA A 218 -5.77 -19.30 6.18
N ILE A 219 -5.07 -20.29 5.62
CA ILE A 219 -5.60 -21.64 5.36
C ILE A 219 -6.10 -22.28 6.66
N ALA A 220 -5.27 -22.28 7.71
CA ALA A 220 -5.65 -22.87 8.99
C ALA A 220 -6.75 -22.06 9.70
N ARG A 221 -6.69 -20.71 9.63
CA ARG A 221 -7.72 -19.83 10.18
C ARG A 221 -9.06 -19.98 9.50
N HIS A 222 -9.07 -20.14 8.18
CA HIS A 222 -10.32 -20.31 7.44
C HIS A 222 -11.07 -21.56 7.90
N GLY A 223 -10.36 -22.70 8.06
CA GLY A 223 -10.94 -23.90 8.63
C GLY A 223 -11.53 -23.70 10.04
N LEU A 224 -10.80 -23.00 10.92
CA LEU A 224 -11.29 -22.69 12.26
C LEU A 224 -12.49 -21.73 12.24
N ASN A 225 -12.47 -20.69 11.39
CA ASN A 225 -13.56 -19.72 11.32
C ASN A 225 -14.86 -20.36 10.82
N SER A 226 -14.78 -21.24 9.81
CA SER A 226 -15.94 -22.00 9.35
C SER A 226 -16.56 -22.86 10.45
N ILE A 227 -15.72 -23.52 11.27
CA ILE A 227 -16.20 -24.26 12.44
C ILE A 227 -16.82 -23.31 13.47
N ARG A 228 -16.19 -22.19 13.81
CA ARG A 228 -16.68 -21.22 14.78
C ARG A 228 -18.02 -20.60 14.37
N GLU A 229 -18.22 -20.33 13.10
CA GLU A 229 -19.51 -19.84 12.58
C GLU A 229 -20.64 -20.82 12.86
N LYS A 230 -20.40 -22.13 12.59
CA LYS A 230 -21.39 -23.18 12.86
C LYS A 230 -21.58 -23.42 14.37
N GLU A 231 -20.50 -23.36 15.16
CA GLU A 231 -20.58 -23.40 16.63
C GLU A 231 -21.41 -22.24 17.19
N LYS A 232 -21.18 -21.01 16.71
CA LYS A 232 -21.94 -19.83 17.11
C LYS A 232 -23.42 -19.93 16.72
N PHE A 233 -23.69 -20.50 15.54
CA PHE A 233 -25.06 -20.79 15.10
C PHE A 233 -25.74 -21.79 16.05
N ILE A 234 -25.11 -22.93 16.35
CA ILE A 234 -25.63 -23.93 17.30
C ILE A 234 -25.84 -23.31 18.68
N GLN A 235 -24.90 -22.51 19.17
CA GLN A 235 -25.04 -21.81 20.44
C GLN A 235 -26.26 -20.85 20.43
N THR A 236 -26.45 -20.10 19.37
CA THR A 236 -27.58 -19.17 19.25
C THR A 236 -28.91 -19.92 19.26
N GLN A 237 -29.00 -21.02 18.52
CA GLN A 237 -30.20 -21.85 18.47
C GLN A 237 -30.52 -22.51 19.82
N LEU A 238 -29.54 -23.08 20.50
CA LEU A 238 -29.76 -23.76 21.78
C LEU A 238 -29.92 -22.82 22.97
N VAL A 239 -29.17 -21.70 23.03
CA VAL A 239 -29.25 -20.77 24.17
C VAL A 239 -30.37 -19.75 24.00
N LYS A 240 -30.53 -19.16 22.81
CA LYS A 240 -31.55 -18.11 22.61
C LYS A 240 -32.91 -18.69 22.25
N SER A 241 -32.99 -19.64 21.29
CA SER A 241 -34.28 -20.20 20.82
C SER A 241 -34.82 -21.30 21.73
N ALA A 242 -33.94 -22.28 22.13
CA ALA A 242 -34.35 -23.36 23.04
C ALA A 242 -34.26 -22.99 24.52
N ARG A 243 -33.72 -21.81 24.89
CA ARG A 243 -33.57 -21.29 26.25
C ARG A 243 -32.80 -22.20 27.21
N ILE A 244 -31.75 -22.88 26.70
CA ILE A 244 -30.83 -23.64 27.54
C ILE A 244 -29.90 -22.67 28.29
N PRO A 245 -29.68 -22.84 29.62
CA PRO A 245 -28.73 -22.02 30.35
C PRO A 245 -27.33 -22.10 29.76
N ARG A 246 -26.69 -20.95 29.54
CA ARG A 246 -25.36 -20.87 28.91
C ARG A 246 -24.27 -21.73 29.64
N LYS A 247 -24.40 -21.84 30.98
CA LYS A 247 -23.48 -22.66 31.78
C LYS A 247 -23.58 -24.14 31.41
N ASP A 248 -24.83 -24.66 31.31
CA ASP A 248 -25.08 -26.06 30.94
C ASP A 248 -24.62 -26.36 29.50
N PHE A 249 -24.89 -25.42 28.58
CA PHE A 249 -24.40 -25.53 27.21
C PHE A 249 -22.88 -25.63 27.15
N LEU A 250 -22.14 -24.75 27.83
CA LEU A 250 -20.67 -24.75 27.82
C LEU A 250 -20.08 -26.02 28.45
N ALA A 251 -20.77 -26.64 29.41
CA ALA A 251 -20.32 -27.89 30.03
C ALA A 251 -20.53 -29.11 29.12
N LEU A 252 -21.64 -29.16 28.37
CA LEU A 252 -22.03 -30.33 27.57
C LEU A 252 -21.53 -30.27 26.14
N TYR A 253 -21.27 -29.06 25.61
CA TYR A 253 -20.99 -28.84 24.20
C TYR A 253 -19.67 -29.44 23.72
N PRO A 254 -18.51 -29.30 24.41
CA PRO A 254 -17.22 -29.76 23.92
C PRO A 254 -17.17 -31.25 23.56
N ASP A 255 -17.86 -32.10 24.38
CA ASP A 255 -17.85 -33.56 24.23
C ASP A 255 -18.91 -34.07 23.21
N ASN A 256 -19.83 -33.23 22.80
CA ASN A 256 -20.99 -33.59 21.97
C ASN A 256 -21.05 -32.86 20.62
N LEU A 257 -20.01 -32.13 20.26
CA LEU A 257 -19.92 -31.29 19.05
C LEU A 257 -20.23 -32.06 17.77
N THR A 258 -19.72 -33.29 17.64
CA THR A 258 -19.85 -34.17 16.48
C THR A 258 -20.99 -35.18 16.58
N LYS A 259 -21.64 -35.26 17.73
CA LYS A 259 -22.70 -36.26 17.96
C LYS A 259 -24.06 -35.77 17.48
N VAL A 260 -24.48 -36.18 16.30
CA VAL A 260 -25.75 -35.80 15.67
C VAL A 260 -26.97 -36.10 16.55
N ARG A 261 -26.89 -37.15 17.40
CA ARG A 261 -27.96 -37.53 18.36
C ARG A 261 -27.94 -36.77 19.69
N TRP A 262 -27.07 -35.78 19.85
CA TRP A 262 -26.95 -35.05 21.11
C TRP A 262 -28.24 -34.30 21.49
N VAL A 263 -28.92 -33.68 20.52
CA VAL A 263 -30.20 -32.99 20.77
C VAL A 263 -31.26 -33.96 21.29
N ASP A 264 -31.28 -35.20 20.79
CA ASP A 264 -32.19 -36.26 21.26
C ASP A 264 -31.89 -36.67 22.70
N SER A 265 -30.63 -36.63 23.12
CA SER A 265 -30.23 -36.86 24.52
C SER A 265 -30.71 -35.74 25.44
N LEU A 266 -30.60 -34.47 24.99
CA LEU A 266 -31.12 -33.30 25.73
C LEU A 266 -32.65 -33.33 25.90
N MET A 267 -33.38 -33.85 24.92
CA MET A 267 -34.85 -34.00 25.01
C MET A 267 -35.28 -35.06 26.06
N LYS A 268 -34.41 -36.05 26.37
CA LYS A 268 -34.70 -37.04 27.42
C LYS A 268 -34.52 -36.48 28.83
N GLU A 269 -33.77 -35.41 29.00
CA GLU A 269 -33.60 -34.74 30.27
C GLU A 269 -34.82 -33.88 30.58
N LYS A 270 -35.41 -34.10 31.77
CA LYS A 270 -36.60 -33.35 32.26
C LYS A 270 -36.33 -31.86 32.51
N LYS A 271 -35.06 -31.44 32.45
CA LYS A 271 -34.59 -30.08 32.73
C LYS A 271 -34.93 -29.07 31.62
N TYR A 272 -35.10 -29.55 30.38
CA TYR A 272 -35.27 -28.69 29.21
C TYR A 272 -36.66 -28.83 28.58
N LYS A 273 -37.16 -27.75 27.92
CA LYS A 273 -38.46 -27.71 27.26
C LYS A 273 -38.41 -28.45 25.94
N LYS A 274 -39.08 -29.60 25.82
CA LYS A 274 -39.08 -30.47 24.63
C LYS A 274 -39.59 -29.74 23.39
N ASP A 275 -40.70 -29.00 23.48
CA ASP A 275 -41.33 -28.29 22.35
C ASP A 275 -40.39 -27.27 21.66
N LEU A 276 -39.55 -26.60 22.47
CA LEU A 276 -38.57 -25.64 21.92
C LEU A 276 -37.37 -26.33 21.30
N LEU A 277 -36.93 -27.46 21.87
CA LEU A 277 -35.82 -28.25 21.31
C LEU A 277 -36.21 -28.91 20.01
N GLU A 278 -37.46 -29.35 19.86
CA GLU A 278 -37.97 -29.98 18.64
C GLU A 278 -37.98 -29.04 17.44
N LYS A 279 -38.30 -27.74 17.64
CA LYS A 279 -38.24 -26.69 16.61
C LYS A 279 -36.83 -26.42 16.09
N VAL A 280 -35.83 -26.52 16.95
CA VAL A 280 -34.43 -26.19 16.65
C VAL A 280 -33.62 -27.40 16.23
N LYS A 281 -34.15 -28.62 16.46
CA LYS A 281 -33.45 -29.88 16.23
C LYS A 281 -32.89 -30.00 14.81
N GLN A 282 -33.70 -29.72 13.79
CA GLN A 282 -33.30 -29.86 12.39
C GLN A 282 -32.12 -28.94 12.06
N ASP A 283 -32.17 -27.68 12.47
CA ASP A 283 -31.12 -26.68 12.21
C ASP A 283 -29.79 -27.06 12.88
N VAL A 284 -29.87 -27.54 14.13
CA VAL A 284 -28.66 -27.98 14.86
C VAL A 284 -28.06 -29.24 14.22
N VAL A 285 -28.90 -30.19 13.79
CA VAL A 285 -28.42 -31.42 13.12
C VAL A 285 -27.74 -31.09 11.79
N ILE A 286 -28.30 -30.15 11.01
CA ILE A 286 -27.67 -29.67 9.76
C ILE A 286 -26.29 -29.07 10.06
N ALA A 287 -26.23 -28.13 11.02
CA ALA A 287 -24.98 -27.51 11.40
C ALA A 287 -23.93 -28.51 11.93
N GLN A 288 -24.34 -29.55 12.68
CA GLN A 288 -23.44 -30.62 13.12
C GLN A 288 -22.95 -31.47 11.96
N LYS A 289 -23.79 -31.75 10.96
CA LYS A 289 -23.36 -32.46 9.74
C LYS A 289 -22.35 -31.62 8.94
N ASP A 290 -22.60 -30.30 8.82
CA ASP A 290 -21.65 -29.41 8.15
C ASP A 290 -20.29 -29.41 8.86
N ILE A 291 -20.29 -29.42 10.21
CA ILE A 291 -19.05 -29.51 11.00
C ILE A 291 -18.32 -30.84 10.74
N LEU A 292 -19.04 -31.96 10.71
CA LEU A 292 -18.48 -33.26 10.36
C LEU A 292 -17.93 -33.32 8.93
N GLU A 293 -18.60 -32.66 7.99
CA GLU A 293 -18.12 -32.54 6.61
C GLU A 293 -16.82 -31.74 6.54
N ILE A 294 -16.71 -30.64 7.30
CA ILE A 294 -15.47 -29.86 7.42
C ILE A 294 -14.35 -30.71 8.05
N GLU A 295 -14.63 -31.47 9.12
CA GLU A 295 -13.69 -32.39 9.75
C GLU A 295 -13.16 -33.42 8.75
N ASN A 296 -14.05 -34.04 7.99
CA ASN A 296 -13.68 -35.02 6.96
C ASN A 296 -12.89 -34.41 5.80
N LYS A 297 -13.25 -33.19 5.36
CA LYS A 297 -12.52 -32.46 4.30
C LYS A 297 -11.10 -32.06 4.71
N ILE A 298 -10.91 -31.75 5.98
CA ILE A 298 -9.60 -31.35 6.52
C ILE A 298 -8.78 -32.58 6.93
N GLY A 299 -9.43 -33.66 7.36
CA GLY A 299 -8.81 -34.87 7.88
C GLY A 299 -8.23 -34.69 9.31
N LEU A 300 -8.76 -33.73 10.06
CA LEU A 300 -8.36 -33.41 11.44
C LEU A 300 -9.56 -33.31 12.35
N SER A 301 -9.43 -33.79 13.59
CA SER A 301 -10.47 -33.58 14.60
C SER A 301 -10.58 -32.08 14.95
N ILE A 302 -11.76 -31.65 15.33
CA ILE A 302 -12.03 -30.24 15.69
C ILE A 302 -11.10 -29.80 16.84
N LYS A 303 -10.80 -30.69 17.77
CA LYS A 303 -9.88 -30.40 18.87
C LYS A 303 -8.47 -30.11 18.35
N GLU A 304 -7.97 -30.94 17.45
CA GLU A 304 -6.66 -30.72 16.82
C GLU A 304 -6.62 -29.43 16.02
N ILE A 305 -7.67 -29.12 15.25
CA ILE A 305 -7.76 -27.84 14.50
C ILE A 305 -7.67 -26.66 15.45
N LYS A 306 -8.38 -26.70 16.59
CA LYS A 306 -8.33 -25.64 17.61
C LYS A 306 -6.94 -25.54 18.26
N ASP A 307 -6.31 -26.66 18.58
CA ASP A 307 -4.98 -26.70 19.22
C ASP A 307 -3.88 -26.19 18.27
N ILE A 308 -3.92 -26.60 17.00
CA ILE A 308 -2.99 -26.10 15.96
C ILE A 308 -3.15 -24.58 15.79
N ASN A 309 -4.39 -24.10 15.63
CA ASN A 309 -4.65 -22.66 15.48
C ASN A 309 -4.26 -21.86 16.74
N ARG A 310 -4.43 -22.44 17.93
CA ARG A 310 -3.96 -21.84 19.18
C ARG A 310 -2.43 -21.69 19.20
N SER A 311 -1.72 -22.74 18.84
CA SER A 311 -0.26 -22.72 18.74
C SER A 311 0.23 -21.72 17.70
N MET A 312 -0.41 -21.66 16.51
CA MET A 312 -0.13 -20.68 15.49
C MET A 312 -0.36 -19.24 15.98
N SER A 313 -1.49 -18.99 16.67
CA SER A 313 -1.82 -17.67 17.23
C SER A 313 -0.85 -17.24 18.33
N MET A 314 -0.33 -18.19 19.13
CA MET A 314 0.72 -17.90 20.12
C MET A 314 2.03 -17.47 19.45
N GLY A 315 2.48 -18.19 18.43
CA GLY A 315 3.67 -17.84 17.64
C GLY A 315 3.52 -16.46 16.98
N GLU A 316 2.36 -16.20 16.36
CA GLU A 316 2.07 -14.90 15.74
C GLU A 316 2.06 -13.76 16.76
N THR A 317 1.44 -13.96 17.93
CA THR A 317 1.38 -12.95 18.98
C THR A 317 2.79 -12.65 19.51
N LYS A 318 3.64 -13.68 19.70
CA LYS A 318 5.04 -13.54 20.10
C LYS A 318 5.82 -12.70 19.08
N MET A 319 5.69 -13.03 17.79
CA MET A 319 6.34 -12.31 16.69
C MET A 319 5.86 -10.85 16.62
N ARG A 320 4.52 -10.62 16.66
CA ARG A 320 3.92 -9.28 16.57
C ARG A 320 4.34 -8.40 17.75
N ARG A 321 4.36 -8.95 18.96
CA ARG A 321 4.81 -8.23 20.14
C ARG A 321 6.28 -7.84 20.04
N ALA A 322 7.16 -8.75 19.66
CA ALA A 322 8.57 -8.46 19.48
C ALA A 322 8.82 -7.43 18.37
N LYS A 323 8.09 -7.48 17.25
CA LYS A 323 8.14 -6.42 16.21
C LYS A 323 7.70 -5.08 16.78
N LYS A 324 6.65 -5.04 17.59
CA LYS A 324 6.16 -3.81 18.23
C LYS A 324 7.22 -3.24 19.18
N ASP A 325 7.81 -4.07 20.04
CA ASP A 325 8.87 -3.66 20.97
C ASP A 325 10.06 -3.04 20.21
N MET A 326 10.46 -3.64 19.07
CA MET A 326 11.53 -3.13 18.20
C MET A 326 11.19 -1.77 17.58
N VAL A 327 9.96 -1.59 17.11
CA VAL A 327 9.49 -0.33 16.52
C VAL A 327 9.44 0.76 17.59
N GLU A 328 8.80 0.49 18.73
CA GLU A 328 8.60 1.47 19.80
C GLU A 328 9.94 2.03 20.33
N ALA A 329 10.92 1.16 20.51
CA ALA A 329 12.24 1.59 20.96
C ALA A 329 13.02 2.46 19.96
N ASN A 330 12.67 2.39 18.66
CA ASN A 330 13.36 3.12 17.60
C ASN A 330 12.55 4.31 17.04
N LEU A 331 11.41 4.69 17.65
CA LEU A 331 10.62 5.85 17.22
C LEU A 331 11.42 7.17 17.32
N ARG A 332 12.33 7.29 18.29
CA ARG A 332 13.20 8.48 18.43
C ARG A 332 14.11 8.69 17.21
N LEU A 333 14.59 7.59 16.61
CA LEU A 333 15.37 7.67 15.37
C LEU A 333 14.54 8.28 14.23
N VAL A 334 13.28 7.92 14.10
CA VAL A 334 12.38 8.48 13.07
C VAL A 334 12.26 9.99 13.22
N ILE A 335 12.07 10.48 14.45
CA ILE A 335 11.93 11.92 14.73
C ILE A 335 13.19 12.68 14.37
N SER A 336 14.36 12.14 14.72
CA SER A 336 15.65 12.78 14.42
C SER A 336 15.87 12.95 12.91
N ILE A 337 15.39 11.98 12.11
CA ILE A 337 15.45 12.04 10.65
C ILE A 337 14.37 12.97 10.10
N ALA A 338 13.11 12.84 10.56
CA ALA A 338 11.98 13.64 10.08
C ALA A 338 12.19 15.14 10.31
N LYS A 339 12.89 15.54 11.41
CA LYS A 339 13.24 16.93 11.69
C LYS A 339 14.06 17.58 10.56
N LYS A 340 14.87 16.82 9.81
CA LYS A 340 15.67 17.33 8.68
C LYS A 340 14.81 17.62 7.42
N TYR A 341 13.56 17.14 7.39
CA TYR A 341 12.65 17.28 6.25
C TYR A 341 11.46 18.21 6.51
N THR A 342 11.46 18.94 7.63
CA THR A 342 10.45 19.97 7.91
C THR A 342 10.47 21.09 6.87
N ASN A 343 9.33 21.76 6.69
CA ASN A 343 9.14 22.87 5.73
C ASN A 343 9.31 22.47 4.26
N ARG A 344 9.00 21.21 3.92
CA ARG A 344 9.05 20.70 2.54
C ARG A 344 7.68 20.29 2.00
N GLY A 345 6.61 20.94 2.47
CA GLY A 345 5.24 20.74 1.97
C GLY A 345 4.39 19.74 2.75
N LEU A 346 4.96 18.98 3.71
CA LEU A 346 4.21 18.11 4.61
C LEU A 346 4.33 18.60 6.06
N GLN A 347 3.27 18.37 6.84
CA GLN A 347 3.24 18.62 8.27
C GLN A 347 4.21 17.67 8.99
N PHE A 348 4.81 18.13 10.11
CA PHE A 348 5.80 17.36 10.84
C PHE A 348 5.29 15.99 11.33
N LEU A 349 4.04 15.92 11.79
CA LEU A 349 3.43 14.65 12.22
C LEU A 349 3.27 13.66 11.05
N ASP A 350 2.94 14.15 9.84
CA ASP A 350 2.82 13.30 8.67
C ASP A 350 4.17 12.73 8.25
N LEU A 351 5.23 13.55 8.32
CA LEU A 351 6.61 13.09 8.09
C LEU A 351 7.02 11.99 9.08
N ILE A 352 6.65 12.14 10.36
CA ILE A 352 6.90 11.11 11.38
C ILE A 352 6.13 9.83 11.04
N GLN A 353 4.86 9.92 10.68
CA GLN A 353 4.06 8.72 10.38
C GLN A 353 4.55 7.98 9.14
N GLU A 354 4.92 8.70 8.09
CA GLU A 354 5.56 8.09 6.91
C GLU A 354 6.92 7.47 7.26
N GLY A 355 7.69 8.14 8.11
CA GLY A 355 8.92 7.58 8.67
C GLY A 355 8.68 6.31 9.51
N ASN A 356 7.61 6.26 10.30
CA ASN A 356 7.23 5.07 11.06
C ASN A 356 6.85 3.89 10.14
N ILE A 357 6.18 4.16 9.00
CA ILE A 357 5.91 3.14 7.98
C ILE A 357 7.23 2.60 7.40
N GLY A 358 8.20 3.50 7.14
CA GLY A 358 9.56 3.11 6.73
C GLY A 358 10.25 2.26 7.78
N LEU A 359 10.17 2.63 9.06
CA LEU A 359 10.73 1.88 10.17
C LEU A 359 10.10 0.48 10.30
N MET A 360 8.78 0.35 10.17
CA MET A 360 8.10 -0.96 10.20
C MET A 360 8.60 -1.87 9.07
N LYS A 361 8.78 -1.34 7.85
CA LYS A 361 9.38 -2.09 6.73
C LYS A 361 10.82 -2.51 7.01
N ALA A 362 11.59 -1.65 7.68
CA ALA A 362 12.96 -1.97 8.09
C ALA A 362 12.99 -3.13 9.11
N VAL A 363 12.10 -3.13 10.12
CA VAL A 363 11.99 -4.22 11.10
C VAL A 363 11.64 -5.55 10.43
N ASP A 364 10.75 -5.53 9.44
CA ASP A 364 10.34 -6.75 8.72
C ASP A 364 11.47 -7.37 7.88
N LYS A 365 12.39 -6.55 7.39
CA LYS A 365 13.50 -6.98 6.53
C LYS A 365 14.84 -7.08 7.27
N PHE A 366 14.89 -6.72 8.55
CA PHE A 366 16.13 -6.71 9.33
C PHE A 366 16.70 -8.11 9.56
N GLU A 367 17.98 -8.30 9.25
CA GLU A 367 18.74 -9.53 9.44
C GLU A 367 19.94 -9.30 10.38
N TYR A 368 19.78 -9.61 11.66
CA TYR A 368 20.82 -9.38 12.68
C TYR A 368 22.14 -10.14 12.41
N ARG A 369 22.08 -11.25 11.65
CA ARG A 369 23.26 -12.05 11.29
C ARG A 369 24.26 -11.32 10.40
N ARG A 370 23.83 -10.25 9.71
CA ARG A 370 24.73 -9.41 8.90
C ARG A 370 25.66 -8.54 9.71
N GLY A 371 25.47 -8.46 11.03
CA GLY A 371 26.36 -7.77 11.96
C GLY A 371 26.25 -6.26 12.03
N TYR A 372 25.36 -5.63 11.24
CA TYR A 372 25.11 -4.16 11.27
C TYR A 372 24.20 -3.77 12.44
N LYS A 373 24.39 -2.53 12.96
CA LYS A 373 23.42 -1.91 13.86
C LYS A 373 22.09 -1.71 13.13
N PHE A 374 20.99 -1.93 13.83
CA PHE A 374 19.65 -1.73 13.27
C PHE A 374 19.46 -0.30 12.76
N SER A 375 19.96 0.71 13.50
CA SER A 375 19.84 2.12 13.15
C SER A 375 20.39 2.43 11.74
N THR A 376 21.55 1.87 11.38
CA THR A 376 22.16 2.08 10.05
C THR A 376 21.25 1.60 8.92
N TYR A 377 20.64 0.41 9.09
CA TYR A 377 19.71 -0.14 8.11
C TYR A 377 18.38 0.60 8.08
N ALA A 378 17.82 0.91 9.25
CA ALA A 378 16.55 1.60 9.38
C ALA A 378 16.58 3.03 8.82
N THR A 379 17.69 3.76 8.99
CA THR A 379 17.86 5.13 8.48
C THR A 379 17.59 5.21 6.99
N TRP A 380 18.05 4.23 6.21
CA TRP A 380 17.80 4.20 4.77
C TRP A 380 16.29 4.05 4.44
N TRP A 381 15.60 3.09 5.08
CA TRP A 381 14.17 2.86 4.87
C TRP A 381 13.30 4.03 5.32
N ILE A 382 13.65 4.65 6.44
CA ILE A 382 12.97 5.84 6.97
C ILE A 382 13.14 7.01 5.98
N ARG A 383 14.37 7.26 5.52
CA ARG A 383 14.67 8.32 4.56
C ARG A 383 13.90 8.10 3.26
N GLN A 384 13.94 6.89 2.71
CA GLN A 384 13.23 6.53 1.49
C GLN A 384 11.72 6.74 1.62
N ALA A 385 11.11 6.30 2.73
CA ALA A 385 9.69 6.48 2.97
C ALA A 385 9.30 7.98 3.03
N ILE A 386 10.06 8.77 3.79
CA ILE A 386 9.82 10.22 3.93
C ILE A 386 10.01 10.93 2.57
N THR A 387 11.10 10.66 1.86
CA THR A 387 11.38 11.30 0.55
C THR A 387 10.32 10.95 -0.47
N ARG A 388 9.88 9.70 -0.51
CA ARG A 388 8.81 9.25 -1.41
C ARG A 388 7.47 9.88 -1.07
N SER A 389 7.13 9.98 0.22
CA SER A 389 5.89 10.63 0.66
C SER A 389 5.89 12.13 0.32
N ILE A 390 7.01 12.84 0.53
CA ILE A 390 7.16 14.24 0.10
C ILE A 390 6.94 14.35 -1.42
N ALA A 391 7.53 13.45 -2.20
CA ALA A 391 7.37 13.46 -3.66
C ALA A 391 5.92 13.23 -4.10
N ASP A 392 5.19 12.34 -3.43
CA ASP A 392 3.83 11.97 -3.81
C ASP A 392 2.75 12.93 -3.28
N GLN A 393 2.97 13.62 -2.14
CA GLN A 393 1.91 14.33 -1.41
C GLN A 393 2.20 15.82 -1.13
N ALA A 394 3.46 16.27 -1.22
CA ALA A 394 3.82 17.64 -0.82
C ALA A 394 3.27 18.72 -1.75
N ARG A 395 2.93 18.41 -3.00
CA ARG A 395 2.47 19.39 -3.99
C ARG A 395 0.97 19.30 -4.20
N THR A 396 0.32 20.45 -4.33
CA THR A 396 -1.11 20.56 -4.68
C THR A 396 -1.42 19.84 -6.00
N ILE A 397 -0.55 19.99 -7.00
CA ILE A 397 -0.61 19.24 -8.26
C ILE A 397 0.47 18.16 -8.21
N ARG A 398 0.07 16.89 -8.11
CA ARG A 398 0.99 15.76 -8.01
C ARG A 398 1.88 15.66 -9.24
N ILE A 399 3.18 15.51 -9.01
CA ILE A 399 4.19 15.30 -10.05
C ILE A 399 4.81 13.90 -9.87
N PRO A 400 5.05 13.13 -10.95
CA PRO A 400 5.71 11.83 -10.86
C PRO A 400 7.12 11.92 -10.23
N VAL A 401 7.52 10.89 -9.47
CA VAL A 401 8.77 10.87 -8.70
C VAL A 401 10.00 11.15 -9.57
N HIS A 402 10.12 10.53 -10.75
CA HIS A 402 11.25 10.75 -11.67
C HIS A 402 11.37 12.20 -12.17
N MET A 403 10.24 12.93 -12.24
CA MET A 403 10.27 14.35 -12.59
C MET A 403 10.77 15.21 -11.42
N ILE A 404 10.42 14.84 -10.19
CA ILE A 404 10.92 15.52 -8.97
C ILE A 404 12.44 15.30 -8.82
N GLU A 405 12.93 14.10 -9.10
CA GLU A 405 14.38 13.82 -9.16
C GLU A 405 15.08 14.69 -10.20
N THR A 406 14.47 14.82 -11.39
CA THR A 406 15.00 15.69 -12.44
C THR A 406 15.01 17.15 -11.99
N ILE A 407 13.93 17.64 -11.33
CA ILE A 407 13.86 19.01 -10.78
C ILE A 407 14.93 19.21 -9.71
N ASN A 408 15.12 18.25 -8.81
CA ASN A 408 16.14 18.32 -7.76
C ASN A 408 17.56 18.36 -8.36
N LYS A 409 17.83 17.52 -9.37
CA LYS A 409 19.11 17.54 -10.10
C LYS A 409 19.33 18.90 -10.78
N LEU A 410 18.31 19.43 -11.44
CA LEU A 410 18.35 20.74 -12.10
C LEU A 410 18.62 21.87 -11.09
N ASN A 411 17.92 21.88 -9.95
CA ASN A 411 18.10 22.89 -8.90
C ASN A 411 19.49 22.81 -8.26
N ARG A 412 20.06 21.60 -8.11
CA ARG A 412 21.44 21.41 -7.61
C ARG A 412 22.43 22.02 -8.58
N VAL A 413 22.36 21.66 -9.84
CA VAL A 413 23.28 22.18 -10.89
C VAL A 413 23.12 23.69 -11.04
N SER A 414 21.88 24.20 -11.04
CA SER A 414 21.61 25.64 -11.12
C SER A 414 22.26 26.43 -9.98
N ARG A 415 22.18 25.92 -8.73
CA ARG A 415 22.83 26.55 -7.56
C ARG A 415 24.35 26.53 -7.69
N GLN A 416 24.91 25.41 -8.15
CA GLN A 416 26.36 25.28 -8.35
C GLN A 416 26.85 26.27 -9.41
N MET A 417 26.18 26.33 -10.57
CA MET A 417 26.50 27.28 -11.64
C MET A 417 26.33 28.74 -11.20
N MET A 418 25.30 29.02 -10.37
CA MET A 418 25.10 30.36 -9.79
C MET A 418 26.28 30.74 -8.89
N GLN A 419 26.82 29.80 -8.10
CA GLN A 419 27.98 30.01 -7.26
C GLN A 419 29.24 30.28 -8.09
N ASP A 420 29.43 29.54 -9.19
CA ASP A 420 30.62 29.66 -10.05
C ASP A 420 30.58 30.91 -10.95
N MET A 421 29.41 31.29 -11.47
CA MET A 421 29.22 32.38 -12.43
C MET A 421 28.77 33.70 -11.80
N GLY A 422 28.24 33.69 -10.57
CA GLY A 422 27.68 34.86 -9.90
C GLY A 422 26.34 35.35 -10.47
N ARG A 423 25.72 34.60 -11.40
CA ARG A 423 24.42 34.89 -12.02
C ARG A 423 23.59 33.63 -12.23
N GLU A 424 22.28 33.78 -12.41
CA GLU A 424 21.43 32.64 -12.77
C GLU A 424 21.82 32.07 -14.13
N PRO A 425 21.93 30.72 -14.25
CA PRO A 425 22.26 30.04 -15.49
C PRO A 425 21.09 30.11 -16.47
N THR A 426 21.41 30.25 -17.76
CA THR A 426 20.40 30.17 -18.82
C THR A 426 19.97 28.71 -19.07
N PRO A 427 18.75 28.46 -19.64
CA PRO A 427 18.33 27.11 -19.98
C PRO A 427 19.28 26.37 -20.95
N GLU A 428 19.97 27.12 -21.80
CA GLU A 428 20.98 26.58 -22.75
C GLU A 428 22.25 26.09 -22.04
N GLU A 429 22.69 26.81 -20.99
CA GLU A 429 23.82 26.45 -20.15
C GLU A 429 23.49 25.21 -19.30
N LEU A 430 22.29 25.20 -18.69
CA LEU A 430 21.77 24.05 -17.96
C LEU A 430 21.60 22.80 -18.84
N SER A 431 21.21 22.97 -20.10
CA SER A 431 21.09 21.90 -21.09
C SER A 431 22.43 21.17 -21.33
N LYS A 432 23.53 21.93 -21.40
CA LYS A 432 24.88 21.39 -21.63
C LYS A 432 25.39 20.62 -20.42
N GLU A 433 25.18 21.14 -19.21
CA GLU A 433 25.65 20.52 -17.97
C GLU A 433 24.85 19.26 -17.58
N LEU A 434 23.53 19.28 -17.86
CA LEU A 434 22.62 18.16 -17.54
C LEU A 434 22.57 17.09 -18.63
N ASP A 435 23.19 17.33 -19.83
CA ASP A 435 23.09 16.48 -21.01
C ASP A 435 21.63 16.19 -21.43
N MET A 436 20.82 17.27 -21.46
CA MET A 436 19.39 17.19 -21.76
C MET A 436 18.99 18.23 -22.83
N PRO A 437 18.01 17.94 -23.70
CA PRO A 437 17.50 18.91 -24.67
C PRO A 437 16.97 20.17 -23.98
N GLU A 438 17.25 21.35 -24.53
CA GLU A 438 16.81 22.66 -23.99
C GLU A 438 15.31 22.73 -23.77
N ASP A 439 14.50 22.24 -24.72
CA ASP A 439 13.05 22.19 -24.62
C ASP A 439 12.57 21.40 -23.37
N LYS A 440 13.29 20.34 -23.02
CA LYS A 440 13.00 19.54 -21.84
C LYS A 440 13.33 20.31 -20.55
N VAL A 441 14.46 21.04 -20.53
CA VAL A 441 14.85 21.91 -19.41
C VAL A 441 13.81 23.00 -19.20
N ARG A 442 13.37 23.69 -20.27
CA ARG A 442 12.31 24.72 -20.20
C ARG A 442 10.98 24.15 -19.67
N LYS A 443 10.58 22.95 -20.11
CA LYS A 443 9.38 22.26 -19.61
C LYS A 443 9.52 21.92 -18.12
N VAL A 444 10.66 21.40 -17.69
CA VAL A 444 10.92 21.04 -16.29
C VAL A 444 10.88 22.29 -15.40
N LEU A 445 11.48 23.40 -15.81
CA LEU A 445 11.43 24.68 -15.08
C LEU A 445 9.99 25.21 -14.95
N LYS A 446 9.16 25.03 -15.99
CA LYS A 446 7.74 25.43 -15.95
C LYS A 446 6.92 24.57 -14.98
N ILE A 447 7.17 23.25 -14.95
CA ILE A 447 6.51 22.28 -14.05
C ILE A 447 6.97 22.48 -12.60
N ALA A 448 8.20 22.92 -12.38
CA ALA A 448 8.77 23.12 -11.05
C ALA A 448 8.07 24.22 -10.22
N LYS A 449 7.38 25.17 -10.89
CA LYS A 449 6.64 26.25 -10.22
C LYS A 449 5.46 25.70 -9.42
N GLU A 450 5.21 26.32 -8.27
CA GLU A 450 4.03 26.02 -7.45
C GLU A 450 2.87 26.95 -7.80
N PRO A 451 1.61 26.49 -7.69
CA PRO A 451 0.45 27.35 -7.89
C PRO A 451 0.36 28.41 -6.78
N ILE A 452 -0.09 29.59 -7.16
CA ILE A 452 -0.34 30.69 -6.22
C ILE A 452 -1.79 30.61 -5.75
N SER A 453 -2.06 30.90 -4.48
CA SER A 453 -3.42 30.91 -3.96
C SER A 453 -4.21 32.10 -4.54
N THR A 454 -5.46 31.86 -4.90
CA THR A 454 -6.41 32.91 -5.31
C THR A 454 -6.79 33.86 -4.17
N GLU A 455 -6.59 33.44 -2.92
CA GLU A 455 -6.84 34.25 -1.72
C GLU A 455 -5.66 35.16 -1.37
N THR A 456 -4.57 35.16 -2.16
CA THR A 456 -3.42 36.04 -1.91
C THR A 456 -3.87 37.50 -2.01
N PRO A 457 -3.69 38.32 -0.94
CA PRO A 457 -4.08 39.72 -0.96
C PRO A 457 -3.22 40.50 -1.94
N ILE A 458 -3.83 41.45 -2.65
CA ILE A 458 -3.16 42.35 -3.58
C ILE A 458 -3.39 43.81 -3.12
N GLY A 459 -2.30 44.51 -2.84
CA GLY A 459 -2.33 45.90 -2.35
C GLY A 459 -2.09 45.99 -0.83
N ASP A 460 -2.03 47.22 -0.33
CA ASP A 460 -1.74 47.52 1.09
C ASP A 460 -2.99 47.39 1.98
N ASP A 461 -4.21 47.44 1.40
CA ASP A 461 -5.47 47.54 2.15
C ASP A 461 -6.15 46.19 2.43
N GLU A 462 -5.55 45.04 2.07
CA GLU A 462 -6.08 43.67 2.29
C GLU A 462 -7.51 43.36 1.79
N ASP A 463 -8.18 44.36 1.17
CA ASP A 463 -9.59 44.26 0.77
C ASP A 463 -9.81 43.53 -0.58
N SER A 464 -8.76 43.27 -1.37
CA SER A 464 -8.84 42.58 -2.66
C SER A 464 -7.90 41.38 -2.73
N SER A 465 -8.42 40.31 -3.29
CA SER A 465 -7.69 39.04 -3.51
C SER A 465 -7.31 38.86 -4.98
N LEU A 466 -6.33 38.01 -5.26
CA LEU A 466 -5.96 37.64 -6.65
C LEU A 466 -7.16 37.08 -7.44
N GLY A 467 -8.09 36.39 -6.73
CA GLY A 467 -9.28 35.81 -7.32
C GLY A 467 -10.22 36.85 -7.96
N ASP A 468 -10.26 38.08 -7.40
CA ASP A 468 -11.14 39.15 -7.88
C ASP A 468 -10.67 39.73 -9.22
N PHE A 469 -9.40 39.48 -9.60
CA PHE A 469 -8.81 39.93 -10.85
C PHE A 469 -8.82 38.87 -11.96
N ILE A 470 -9.31 37.65 -11.66
CA ILE A 470 -9.39 36.57 -12.65
C ILE A 470 -10.73 36.68 -13.37
N GLU A 471 -10.66 36.95 -14.68
CA GLU A 471 -11.84 37.01 -15.53
C GLU A 471 -12.49 35.62 -15.69
N ASP A 472 -13.82 35.59 -15.59
CA ASP A 472 -14.61 34.40 -15.90
C ASP A 472 -14.75 34.22 -17.41
N THR A 473 -14.05 33.23 -17.95
CA THR A 473 -14.09 32.90 -19.38
C THR A 473 -15.17 31.86 -19.72
N VAL A 474 -15.94 31.37 -18.74
CA VAL A 474 -16.99 30.36 -18.96
C VAL A 474 -18.30 31.02 -19.30
N ILE A 475 -18.59 32.20 -18.74
CA ILE A 475 -19.78 32.96 -19.01
C ILE A 475 -19.49 33.80 -20.27
N GLU A 476 -20.31 33.61 -21.30
CA GLU A 476 -20.25 34.39 -22.54
C GLU A 476 -20.56 35.85 -22.25
N SER A 477 -19.93 36.75 -23.01
CA SER A 477 -20.17 38.17 -22.85
C SER A 477 -21.63 38.52 -23.25
N PRO A 478 -22.26 39.54 -22.65
CA PRO A 478 -23.62 39.95 -23.03
C PRO A 478 -23.77 40.26 -24.52
N LEU A 479 -22.68 40.72 -25.16
CA LEU A 479 -22.65 40.98 -26.59
C LEU A 479 -22.71 39.68 -27.40
N GLU A 480 -21.90 38.67 -27.02
CA GLU A 480 -21.89 37.35 -27.67
C GLU A 480 -23.23 36.66 -27.51
N ASN A 481 -23.82 36.65 -26.31
CA ASN A 481 -25.16 36.12 -26.05
C ASN A 481 -26.24 36.82 -26.94
N ALA A 482 -26.21 38.14 -27.02
CA ALA A 482 -27.14 38.90 -27.87
C ALA A 482 -26.94 38.58 -29.36
N THR A 483 -25.69 38.37 -29.78
CA THR A 483 -25.35 37.99 -31.17
C THR A 483 -25.83 36.58 -31.47
N GLU A 484 -25.62 35.61 -30.53
CA GLU A 484 -26.09 34.23 -30.67
C GLU A 484 -27.63 34.16 -30.71
N GLU A 485 -28.31 34.89 -29.83
CA GLU A 485 -29.78 34.96 -29.84
C GLU A 485 -30.31 35.58 -31.17
N SER A 486 -29.65 36.62 -31.66
CA SER A 486 -29.97 37.24 -32.97
C SER A 486 -29.75 36.28 -34.13
N LEU A 487 -28.67 35.49 -34.08
CA LEU A 487 -28.39 34.41 -35.05
C LEU A 487 -29.46 33.31 -34.99
N HIS A 488 -29.91 32.96 -33.80
CA HIS A 488 -30.98 31.96 -33.60
C HIS A 488 -32.29 32.47 -34.26
N PHE A 489 -32.70 33.72 -34.01
CA PHE A 489 -33.87 34.30 -34.63
C PHE A 489 -33.75 34.38 -36.16
N ALA A 490 -32.61 34.84 -36.68
CA ALA A 490 -32.37 34.92 -38.13
C ALA A 490 -32.38 33.51 -38.78
N THR A 491 -31.87 32.50 -38.09
CA THR A 491 -31.88 31.12 -38.56
C THR A 491 -33.29 30.56 -38.61
N ASP A 492 -34.09 30.80 -37.58
CA ASP A 492 -35.49 30.36 -37.53
C ASP A 492 -36.35 31.03 -38.62
N ASP A 493 -36.17 32.34 -38.90
CA ASP A 493 -36.84 33.06 -39.99
C ASP A 493 -36.48 32.48 -41.36
N VAL A 494 -35.21 32.22 -41.59
CA VAL A 494 -34.74 31.61 -42.84
C VAL A 494 -35.28 30.19 -42.99
N LEU A 495 -35.34 29.38 -41.93
CA LEU A 495 -35.94 28.04 -41.93
C LEU A 495 -37.46 28.10 -42.15
N ALA A 496 -38.17 29.08 -41.60
CA ALA A 496 -39.60 29.29 -41.83
C ALA A 496 -39.94 29.56 -43.31
N SER A 497 -39.00 30.07 -44.09
CA SER A 497 -39.15 30.27 -45.56
C SER A 497 -39.12 28.99 -46.38
N LEU A 498 -38.79 27.86 -45.77
CA LEU A 498 -38.78 26.52 -46.39
C LEU A 498 -40.11 25.78 -46.18
N THR A 499 -40.32 24.68 -46.92
CA THR A 499 -41.47 23.82 -46.63
C THR A 499 -41.33 23.16 -45.26
N ALA A 500 -42.44 22.94 -44.56
CA ALA A 500 -42.45 22.35 -43.20
C ALA A 500 -41.63 21.05 -43.09
N ARG A 501 -41.62 20.24 -44.16
CA ARG A 501 -40.82 19.01 -44.22
C ARG A 501 -39.31 19.28 -44.32
N GLU A 502 -38.92 20.23 -45.22
CA GLU A 502 -37.51 20.60 -45.41
C GLU A 502 -36.95 21.25 -44.14
N ALA A 503 -37.70 22.16 -43.52
CA ALA A 503 -37.31 22.81 -42.27
C ALA A 503 -37.13 21.80 -41.11
N LYS A 504 -38.06 20.85 -40.94
CA LYS A 504 -37.98 19.84 -39.88
C LYS A 504 -36.81 18.87 -40.06
N VAL A 505 -36.50 18.49 -41.31
CA VAL A 505 -35.33 17.66 -41.63
C VAL A 505 -34.04 18.39 -41.26
N LEU A 506 -33.90 19.68 -41.60
CA LEU A 506 -32.72 20.48 -41.26
C LEU A 506 -32.60 20.68 -39.74
N ARG A 507 -33.69 21.01 -39.05
CA ARG A 507 -33.68 21.18 -37.59
C ARG A 507 -33.19 19.92 -36.90
N MET A 508 -33.67 18.77 -37.31
CA MET A 508 -33.24 17.48 -36.72
C MET A 508 -31.81 17.12 -37.09
N ARG A 509 -31.40 17.41 -38.31
CA ARG A 509 -30.08 17.07 -38.82
C ARG A 509 -28.96 17.88 -38.16
N PHE A 510 -29.22 19.16 -37.90
CA PHE A 510 -28.25 20.11 -37.31
C PHE A 510 -28.55 20.44 -35.86
N GLY A 511 -29.53 19.79 -35.22
CA GLY A 511 -29.86 20.04 -33.81
C GLY A 511 -30.46 21.41 -33.52
N ILE A 512 -30.98 22.14 -34.55
CA ILE A 512 -31.50 23.51 -34.37
C ILE A 512 -32.81 23.46 -33.56
N GLY A 513 -32.79 24.02 -32.35
CA GLY A 513 -33.90 23.96 -31.40
C GLY A 513 -34.15 22.57 -30.79
N MET A 514 -33.13 21.69 -30.79
CA MET A 514 -33.15 20.35 -30.19
C MET A 514 -31.86 20.12 -29.40
N ASN A 515 -31.90 19.21 -28.43
CA ASN A 515 -30.75 18.90 -27.56
C ASN A 515 -29.62 18.15 -28.28
N THR A 516 -29.87 17.48 -29.40
CA THR A 516 -28.90 16.65 -30.13
C THR A 516 -29.15 16.73 -31.64
N ASP A 517 -28.09 16.57 -32.42
CA ASP A 517 -28.16 16.34 -33.88
C ASP A 517 -28.48 14.86 -34.16
N HIS A 518 -29.16 14.61 -35.29
CA HIS A 518 -29.56 13.28 -35.68
C HIS A 518 -28.89 12.85 -36.98
N THR A 519 -28.59 11.57 -37.11
CA THR A 519 -28.03 10.99 -38.33
C THR A 519 -29.09 10.86 -39.42
N LEU A 520 -28.68 10.79 -40.70
CA LEU A 520 -29.60 10.61 -41.83
C LEU A 520 -30.50 9.38 -41.71
N GLU A 521 -30.02 8.33 -41.01
CA GLU A 521 -30.77 7.11 -40.79
C GLU A 521 -31.86 7.29 -39.72
N GLU A 522 -31.55 7.98 -38.65
CA GLU A 522 -32.50 8.28 -37.57
C GLU A 522 -33.61 9.20 -38.06
N VAL A 523 -33.23 10.27 -38.81
CA VAL A 523 -34.21 11.12 -39.45
C VAL A 523 -35.06 10.35 -40.46
N GLY A 524 -34.43 9.41 -41.21
CA GLY A 524 -35.16 8.53 -42.16
C GLY A 524 -36.17 7.65 -41.44
N LYS A 525 -35.83 7.06 -40.31
CA LYS A 525 -36.76 6.25 -39.49
C LYS A 525 -37.96 7.08 -39.00
N GLN A 526 -37.71 8.32 -38.58
CA GLN A 526 -38.75 9.18 -38.02
C GLN A 526 -39.76 9.69 -39.10
N PHE A 527 -39.32 9.77 -40.35
CA PHE A 527 -40.18 10.18 -41.50
C PHE A 527 -40.66 9.05 -42.38
N ASP A 528 -40.38 7.78 -42.00
CA ASP A 528 -40.68 6.54 -42.76
C ASP A 528 -40.15 6.61 -44.20
N VAL A 529 -38.94 7.13 -44.42
CA VAL A 529 -38.29 7.22 -45.73
C VAL A 529 -36.86 6.74 -45.69
N THR A 530 -36.35 6.38 -46.87
CA THR A 530 -34.96 5.88 -46.97
C THR A 530 -33.94 6.99 -46.69
N ARG A 531 -32.76 6.62 -46.17
CA ARG A 531 -31.60 7.50 -45.91
C ARG A 531 -31.30 8.40 -47.15
N GLU A 532 -31.30 7.82 -48.33
CA GLU A 532 -30.99 8.55 -49.57
C GLU A 532 -32.04 9.61 -49.87
N ARG A 533 -33.32 9.36 -49.54
CA ARG A 533 -34.38 10.36 -49.70
C ARG A 533 -34.21 11.56 -48.76
N ILE A 534 -33.78 11.33 -47.52
CA ILE A 534 -33.46 12.40 -46.57
C ILE A 534 -32.29 13.20 -47.10
N ARG A 535 -31.21 12.56 -47.60
CA ARG A 535 -30.07 13.23 -48.22
C ARG A 535 -30.47 14.14 -49.40
N GLN A 536 -31.42 13.66 -50.25
CA GLN A 536 -31.96 14.48 -51.37
C GLN A 536 -32.74 15.71 -50.86
N ILE A 537 -33.56 15.52 -49.80
CA ILE A 537 -34.33 16.62 -49.20
C ILE A 537 -33.37 17.62 -48.57
N GLU A 538 -32.38 17.21 -47.81
CA GLU A 538 -31.34 18.05 -47.23
C GLU A 538 -30.60 18.87 -48.31
N ALA A 539 -30.07 18.17 -49.34
CA ALA A 539 -29.36 18.83 -50.43
C ALA A 539 -30.23 19.86 -51.17
N LYS A 540 -31.51 19.55 -51.34
CA LYS A 540 -32.47 20.48 -51.96
C LYS A 540 -32.77 21.70 -51.08
N ALA A 541 -32.94 21.48 -49.79
CA ALA A 541 -33.17 22.51 -48.80
C ALA A 541 -31.96 23.46 -48.70
N LEU A 542 -30.76 22.91 -48.58
CA LEU A 542 -29.51 23.70 -48.54
C LEU A 542 -29.28 24.49 -49.82
N ARG A 543 -29.63 23.93 -51.00
CA ARG A 543 -29.56 24.67 -52.27
C ARG A 543 -30.52 25.85 -52.30
N LYS A 544 -31.74 25.70 -51.72
CA LYS A 544 -32.69 26.82 -51.58
C LYS A 544 -32.21 27.90 -50.63
N LEU A 545 -31.54 27.50 -49.53
CA LEU A 545 -30.96 28.42 -48.56
C LEU A 545 -29.77 29.22 -49.12
N ARG A 546 -29.00 28.62 -50.03
CA ARG A 546 -27.85 29.28 -50.67
C ARG A 546 -28.25 30.43 -51.60
N HIS A 547 -29.55 30.57 -51.92
CA HIS A 547 -30.00 31.69 -52.77
C HIS A 547 -29.75 33.04 -52.10
N PRO A 548 -29.24 34.09 -52.83
CA PRO A 548 -28.85 35.38 -52.26
C PRO A 548 -29.94 36.04 -51.41
N SER A 549 -31.22 35.95 -51.82
CA SER A 549 -32.34 36.53 -51.06
C SER A 549 -32.59 35.95 -49.67
N ARG A 550 -32.01 34.75 -49.35
CA ARG A 550 -32.12 34.12 -48.06
C ARG A 550 -30.80 34.10 -47.32
N SER A 551 -29.69 33.93 -48.04
CA SER A 551 -28.36 33.89 -47.45
C SER A 551 -27.87 35.25 -46.98
N SER A 552 -28.41 36.36 -47.53
CA SER A 552 -28.03 37.72 -47.12
C SER A 552 -28.27 38.01 -45.65
N HIS A 553 -29.34 37.46 -45.06
CA HIS A 553 -29.66 37.64 -43.64
C HIS A 553 -28.67 36.94 -42.69
N LEU A 554 -28.02 35.86 -43.16
CA LEU A 554 -27.06 35.10 -42.35
C LEU A 554 -25.60 35.51 -42.62
N LYS A 555 -25.34 36.27 -43.69
CA LYS A 555 -23.98 36.71 -44.03
C LYS A 555 -23.38 37.67 -43.03
N SER A 556 -24.20 38.51 -42.40
CA SER A 556 -23.74 39.44 -41.37
C SER A 556 -23.18 38.78 -40.11
N PHE A 557 -23.49 37.50 -39.88
CA PHE A 557 -22.96 36.69 -38.75
C PHE A 557 -21.75 35.84 -39.15
N LEU A 558 -21.32 35.85 -40.42
CA LEU A 558 -20.18 35.06 -40.92
C LEU A 558 -18.90 35.90 -41.03
N ASP A 559 -19.01 37.22 -41.00
CA ASP A 559 -17.90 38.15 -41.18
C ASP A 559 -17.29 38.63 -39.86
N GLU A 560 -17.68 38.02 -38.75
CA GLU A 560 -17.00 38.02 -37.46
C GLU A 560 -16.29 36.66 -37.26
#